data_1e079a84e58b8aaea3bbaff201d8c45b
#
_entry.id   1e079a84e58b8aaea3bbaff201d8c45b
#
_cell.length_a   1.000
_cell.length_b   1.000
_cell.length_c   1.000
_cell.angle_alpha   90.00
_cell.angle_beta   90.00
_cell.angle_gamma   90.00
#
_symmetry.space_group_name_H-M   'P 1'
#
loop_
_entity.id
_entity.type
_entity.pdbx_description
1 polymer ?
#
loop_
_entity_poly.entity_id
_entity_poly.type
_entity_poly.pdbx_seq_one_letter_code
_entity_poly.pdbx_strand_id
1 'polypeptide(L)'
;MALTFLGGAVLAGLKISNGYWLLLGAPVGLGVVGVASLLAGGLGLAWSLWIPLLVAGATIAAAFLVGRRLQPARDRFAPILTDFWWVVGGTIVFAGVQFGVVMVLMHWPNAVPIMGDAQFHLAGSELVLNSGNVNPLTALGRLYEPNLEESNHYYPVFWHALVALLAPLTGIPLAHNLWVFVVGFLVWPVSLGALALRLAPGKPWIGAVAPVLAISSLTFPMENLVGISLGPFSVGVVLLVPTILTSLLVERSGARWWFPTLVFVAAAFAAHPSTGVLVSIPVIVLALFQVVGRLRALPNRGLRIAAYTALPT
;
A
#
# COMPACT_ATOMS: atom_id res chain seq x y z
N MET A 1 -4.44 -8.64 -11.05
CA MET A 1 -5.92 -8.65 -11.12
C MET A 1 -6.60 -8.86 -9.77
N ALA A 2 -6.29 -9.90 -8.99
CA ALA A 2 -6.96 -10.16 -7.70
C ALA A 2 -6.96 -8.95 -6.75
N LEU A 3 -5.81 -8.30 -6.52
CA LEU A 3 -5.71 -7.10 -5.70
C LEU A 3 -6.59 -5.96 -6.19
N THR A 4 -6.66 -5.75 -7.52
CA THR A 4 -7.49 -4.70 -8.14
C THR A 4 -8.97 -4.95 -7.91
N PHE A 5 -9.42 -6.19 -8.06
CA PHE A 5 -10.81 -6.56 -7.79
C PHE A 5 -11.17 -6.42 -6.32
N LEU A 6 -10.30 -6.88 -5.43
CA LEU A 6 -10.51 -6.79 -3.99
C LEU A 6 -10.63 -5.32 -3.54
N GLY A 7 -9.65 -4.51 -3.85
CA GLY A 7 -9.68 -3.10 -3.47
C GLY A 7 -10.75 -2.31 -4.23
N GLY A 8 -11.03 -2.66 -5.48
CA GLY A 8 -12.14 -2.10 -6.25
C GLY A 8 -13.49 -2.36 -5.59
N ALA A 9 -13.73 -3.57 -5.05
CA ALA A 9 -14.94 -3.90 -4.31
C ALA A 9 -15.08 -3.08 -3.01
N VAL A 10 -13.97 -2.85 -2.29
CA VAL A 10 -13.96 -1.96 -1.11
C VAL A 10 -14.36 -0.54 -1.52
N LEU A 11 -13.75 0.02 -2.56
CA LEU A 11 -14.04 1.37 -3.04
C LEU A 11 -15.48 1.51 -3.55
N ALA A 12 -15.98 0.49 -4.27
CA ALA A 12 -17.37 0.43 -4.72
C ALA A 12 -18.35 0.39 -3.53
N GLY A 13 -18.04 -0.40 -2.49
CA GLY A 13 -18.80 -0.42 -1.24
C GLY A 13 -18.91 0.96 -0.59
N LEU A 14 -17.87 1.76 -0.63
CA LEU A 14 -17.84 3.14 -0.16
C LEU A 14 -18.53 4.15 -1.11
N LYS A 15 -19.14 3.70 -2.20
CA LYS A 15 -19.74 4.53 -3.27
C LYS A 15 -18.73 5.52 -3.88
N ILE A 16 -17.50 5.08 -4.06
CA ILE A 16 -16.47 5.82 -4.78
C ILE A 16 -16.62 5.53 -6.29
N SER A 17 -16.30 6.52 -7.12
CA SER A 17 -16.49 6.40 -8.57
C SER A 17 -15.59 5.33 -9.21
N ASN A 18 -16.05 4.77 -10.33
CA ASN A 18 -15.37 3.69 -11.06
C ASN A 18 -13.94 4.04 -11.49
N GLY A 19 -13.67 5.30 -11.86
CA GLY A 19 -12.33 5.73 -12.25
C GLY A 19 -11.30 5.54 -11.13
N TYR A 20 -11.67 5.80 -9.90
CA TYR A 20 -10.77 5.58 -8.76
C TYR A 20 -10.58 4.10 -8.41
N TRP A 21 -11.60 3.25 -8.53
CA TRP A 21 -11.40 1.84 -8.20
C TRP A 21 -10.54 1.11 -9.22
N LEU A 22 -10.47 1.57 -10.47
CA LEU A 22 -9.49 1.06 -11.43
C LEU A 22 -8.05 1.45 -11.07
N LEU A 23 -7.84 2.70 -10.61
CA LEU A 23 -6.51 3.22 -10.30
C LEU A 23 -6.02 2.85 -8.89
N LEU A 24 -6.90 2.84 -7.91
CA LEU A 24 -6.56 2.58 -6.51
C LEU A 24 -6.92 1.17 -6.03
N GLY A 25 -7.57 0.36 -6.86
CA GLY A 25 -7.96 -0.99 -6.46
C GLY A 25 -6.76 -1.85 -6.05
N ALA A 26 -5.69 -1.87 -6.84
CA ALA A 26 -4.50 -2.65 -6.49
C ALA A 26 -3.80 -2.16 -5.20
N PRO A 27 -3.54 -0.86 -5.00
CA PRO A 27 -3.06 -0.34 -3.72
C PRO A 27 -3.95 -0.69 -2.54
N VAL A 28 -5.29 -0.50 -2.65
CA VAL A 28 -6.24 -0.83 -1.58
C VAL A 28 -6.23 -2.33 -1.28
N GLY A 29 -6.22 -3.17 -2.32
CA GLY A 29 -6.10 -4.62 -2.15
C GLY A 29 -4.82 -5.03 -1.43
N LEU A 30 -3.69 -4.45 -1.79
CA LEU A 30 -2.41 -4.65 -1.11
C LEU A 30 -2.50 -4.21 0.36
N GLY A 31 -3.10 -3.05 0.61
CA GLY A 31 -3.33 -2.55 1.97
C GLY A 31 -4.19 -3.49 2.82
N VAL A 32 -5.26 -4.05 2.25
CA VAL A 32 -6.12 -5.03 2.95
C VAL A 32 -5.34 -6.30 3.32
N VAL A 33 -4.47 -6.80 2.43
CA VAL A 33 -3.60 -7.95 2.75
C VAL A 33 -2.61 -7.59 3.85
N GLY A 34 -2.08 -6.36 3.88
CA GLY A 34 -1.23 -5.86 4.97
C GLY A 34 -1.94 -5.84 6.32
N VAL A 35 -3.17 -5.32 6.35
CA VAL A 35 -4.02 -5.37 7.56
C VAL A 35 -4.29 -6.80 7.99
N ALA A 36 -4.53 -7.72 7.03
CA ALA A 36 -4.74 -9.13 7.32
C ALA A 36 -3.52 -9.77 8.00
N SER A 37 -2.30 -9.44 7.55
CA SER A 37 -1.08 -9.94 8.18
C SER A 37 -0.89 -9.43 9.62
N LEU A 38 -1.22 -8.14 9.88
CA LEU A 38 -1.21 -7.59 11.24
C LEU A 38 -2.20 -8.29 12.16
N LEU A 39 -3.44 -8.48 11.68
CA LEU A 39 -4.48 -9.14 12.47
C LEU A 39 -4.13 -10.59 12.75
N ALA A 40 -3.63 -11.33 11.75
CA ALA A 40 -3.19 -12.71 11.95
C ALA A 40 -2.06 -12.80 12.98
N GLY A 41 -1.03 -11.97 12.85
CA GLY A 41 0.08 -11.94 13.79
C GLY A 41 -0.32 -11.54 15.21
N GLY A 42 -1.18 -10.52 15.34
CA GLY A 42 -1.67 -10.06 16.65
C GLY A 42 -2.61 -11.03 17.36
N LEU A 43 -3.37 -11.82 16.59
CA LEU A 43 -4.31 -12.83 17.11
C LEU A 43 -3.71 -14.23 17.18
N GLY A 44 -2.44 -14.43 16.78
CA GLY A 44 -1.81 -15.75 16.75
C GLY A 44 -2.43 -16.72 15.75
N LEU A 45 -3.05 -16.21 14.66
CA LEU A 45 -3.67 -17.05 13.64
C LEU A 45 -2.63 -17.52 12.63
N ALA A 46 -2.68 -18.79 12.26
CA ALA A 46 -1.82 -19.34 11.23
C ALA A 46 -2.09 -18.70 9.87
N TRP A 47 -1.04 -18.15 9.26
CA TRP A 47 -1.12 -17.48 7.96
C TRP A 47 -1.44 -18.49 6.86
N SER A 48 -2.45 -18.17 6.10
CA SER A 48 -2.91 -18.98 4.97
C SER A 48 -3.73 -18.09 4.02
N LEU A 49 -4.05 -18.58 2.84
CA LEU A 49 -4.88 -17.85 1.87
C LEU A 49 -6.24 -17.43 2.44
N TRP A 50 -6.80 -18.19 3.38
CA TRP A 50 -8.10 -17.88 3.97
C TRP A 50 -8.12 -16.62 4.81
N ILE A 51 -6.99 -16.28 5.47
CA ILE A 51 -6.91 -15.10 6.33
C ILE A 51 -7.12 -13.80 5.52
N PRO A 52 -6.34 -13.50 4.45
CA PRO A 52 -6.60 -12.32 3.65
C PRO A 52 -7.97 -12.34 2.96
N LEU A 53 -8.53 -13.51 2.59
CA LEU A 53 -9.86 -13.59 2.01
C LEU A 53 -10.95 -13.25 3.04
N LEU A 54 -10.86 -13.74 4.28
CA LEU A 54 -11.80 -13.39 5.35
C LEU A 54 -11.73 -11.91 5.71
N VAL A 55 -10.52 -11.36 5.86
CA VAL A 55 -10.33 -9.93 6.14
C VAL A 55 -10.83 -9.08 4.98
N ALA A 56 -10.60 -9.50 3.74
CA ALA A 56 -11.15 -8.83 2.55
C ALA A 56 -12.68 -8.82 2.57
N GLY A 57 -13.31 -9.96 2.82
CA GLY A 57 -14.78 -10.07 2.95
C GLY A 57 -15.33 -9.15 4.04
N ALA A 58 -14.72 -9.16 5.22
CA ALA A 58 -15.11 -8.27 6.32
C ALA A 58 -14.91 -6.78 5.96
N THR A 59 -13.80 -6.45 5.30
CA THR A 59 -13.50 -5.09 4.86
C THR A 59 -14.50 -4.59 3.81
N ILE A 60 -14.86 -5.43 2.84
CA ILE A 60 -15.88 -5.12 1.83
C ILE A 60 -17.25 -4.93 2.49
N ALA A 61 -17.63 -5.82 3.42
CA ALA A 61 -18.87 -5.69 4.17
C ALA A 61 -18.93 -4.40 4.97
N ALA A 62 -17.86 -4.07 5.70
CA ALA A 62 -17.73 -2.81 6.44
C ALA A 62 -17.83 -1.59 5.52
N ALA A 63 -17.13 -1.60 4.38
CA ALA A 63 -17.19 -0.55 3.38
C ALA A 63 -18.63 -0.36 2.84
N PHE A 64 -19.35 -1.45 2.62
CA PHE A 64 -20.74 -1.42 2.15
C PHE A 64 -21.69 -0.84 3.23
N LEU A 65 -21.53 -1.25 4.50
CA LEU A 65 -22.33 -0.74 5.62
C LEU A 65 -22.08 0.76 5.84
N VAL A 66 -20.84 1.20 5.81
CA VAL A 66 -20.48 2.62 5.87
C VAL A 66 -21.05 3.38 4.67
N GLY A 67 -20.85 2.83 3.46
CA GLY A 67 -21.31 3.44 2.22
C GLY A 67 -22.83 3.60 2.13
N ARG A 68 -23.63 2.70 2.76
CA ARG A 68 -25.10 2.85 2.83
C ARG A 68 -25.52 4.13 3.49
N ARG A 69 -24.75 4.62 4.48
CA ARG A 69 -25.05 5.85 5.24
C ARG A 69 -24.50 7.11 4.56
N LEU A 70 -23.71 6.96 3.51
CA LEU A 70 -23.08 8.07 2.79
C LEU A 70 -23.84 8.38 1.51
N GLN A 71 -23.96 9.67 1.19
CA GLN A 71 -24.43 10.07 -0.14
C GLN A 71 -23.34 9.74 -1.19
N PRO A 72 -23.68 9.47 -2.47
CA PRO A 72 -22.68 9.29 -3.50
C PRO A 72 -21.65 10.41 -3.55
N ALA A 73 -20.37 10.08 -3.76
CA ALA A 73 -19.35 11.11 -3.90
C ALA A 73 -19.60 11.90 -5.19
N ARG A 74 -19.73 13.22 -5.05
CA ARG A 74 -19.73 14.13 -6.18
C ARG A 74 -18.32 14.70 -6.33
N ASP A 75 -17.44 13.98 -6.99
CA ASP A 75 -16.12 14.50 -7.35
C ASP A 75 -16.13 14.89 -8.83
N ARG A 76 -16.08 16.21 -9.09
CA ARG A 76 -16.05 16.76 -10.45
C ARG A 76 -14.77 16.40 -11.22
N PHE A 77 -13.74 16.01 -10.49
CA PHE A 77 -12.43 15.65 -11.03
C PHE A 77 -12.15 14.15 -10.88
N ALA A 78 -13.19 13.34 -10.65
CA ALA A 78 -13.02 11.90 -10.64
C ALA A 78 -12.49 11.43 -12.00
N PRO A 79 -11.46 10.58 -12.03
CA PRO A 79 -10.94 10.03 -13.28
C PRO A 79 -12.04 9.32 -14.07
N ILE A 80 -12.01 9.51 -15.37
CA ILE A 80 -12.87 8.80 -16.31
C ILE A 80 -12.07 7.68 -17.00
N LEU A 81 -12.71 6.86 -17.79
CA LEU A 81 -12.06 5.70 -18.42
C LEU A 81 -10.88 6.10 -19.34
N THR A 82 -10.98 7.24 -20.02
CA THR A 82 -9.87 7.76 -20.83
C THR A 82 -8.65 8.10 -19.98
N ASP A 83 -8.84 8.69 -18.80
CA ASP A 83 -7.74 9.02 -17.88
C ASP A 83 -7.02 7.75 -17.40
N PHE A 84 -7.79 6.69 -17.15
CA PHE A 84 -7.25 5.38 -16.80
C PHE A 84 -6.32 4.84 -17.89
N TRP A 85 -6.70 4.94 -19.17
CA TRP A 85 -5.86 4.45 -20.26
C TRP A 85 -4.55 5.22 -20.42
N TRP A 86 -4.53 6.52 -20.12
CA TRP A 86 -3.28 7.29 -20.06
C TRP A 86 -2.34 6.75 -18.96
N VAL A 87 -2.86 6.49 -17.76
CA VAL A 87 -2.07 5.92 -16.66
C VAL A 87 -1.56 4.53 -17.02
N VAL A 88 -2.40 3.69 -17.62
CA VAL A 88 -2.00 2.34 -18.09
C VAL A 88 -0.89 2.45 -19.13
N GLY A 89 -1.02 3.34 -20.12
CA GLY A 89 0.01 3.56 -21.14
C GLY A 89 1.35 3.96 -20.54
N GLY A 90 1.35 4.94 -19.64
CA GLY A 90 2.56 5.37 -18.91
C GLY A 90 3.16 4.25 -18.04
N THR A 91 2.30 3.47 -17.38
CA THR A 91 2.72 2.30 -16.59
C THR A 91 3.36 1.22 -17.45
N ILE A 92 2.79 0.94 -18.63
CA ILE A 92 3.38 -0.03 -19.57
C ILE A 92 4.76 0.41 -20.04
N VAL A 93 4.92 1.70 -20.39
CA VAL A 93 6.23 2.24 -20.78
C VAL A 93 7.23 2.14 -19.62
N PHE A 94 6.82 2.57 -18.42
CA PHE A 94 7.65 2.46 -17.22
C PHE A 94 8.07 0.99 -16.96
N ALA A 95 7.08 0.10 -16.86
CA ALA A 95 7.32 -1.29 -16.57
C ALA A 95 8.16 -1.97 -17.67
N GLY A 96 7.89 -1.67 -18.94
CA GLY A 96 8.62 -2.25 -20.07
C GLY A 96 10.09 -1.86 -20.08
N VAL A 97 10.42 -0.58 -19.83
CA VAL A 97 11.80 -0.11 -19.76
C VAL A 97 12.52 -0.72 -18.56
N GLN A 98 11.93 -0.58 -17.36
CA GLN A 98 12.55 -1.04 -16.12
C GLN A 98 12.68 -2.58 -16.10
N PHE A 99 11.63 -3.29 -16.54
CA PHE A 99 11.67 -4.74 -16.64
C PHE A 99 12.69 -5.22 -17.67
N GLY A 100 12.80 -4.53 -18.81
CA GLY A 100 13.84 -4.82 -19.80
C GLY A 100 15.24 -4.72 -19.21
N VAL A 101 15.49 -3.68 -18.40
CA VAL A 101 16.78 -3.53 -17.67
C VAL A 101 16.99 -4.70 -16.70
N VAL A 102 15.99 -5.07 -15.92
CA VAL A 102 16.06 -6.19 -14.96
C VAL A 102 16.33 -7.52 -15.67
N MET A 103 15.63 -7.78 -16.78
CA MET A 103 15.83 -9.01 -17.58
C MET A 103 17.25 -9.14 -18.12
N VAL A 104 17.81 -8.03 -18.63
CA VAL A 104 19.15 -8.03 -19.21
C VAL A 104 20.23 -8.14 -18.13
N LEU A 105 20.10 -7.36 -17.04
CA LEU A 105 21.16 -7.26 -16.03
C LEU A 105 21.14 -8.41 -15.01
N MET A 106 19.95 -8.94 -14.68
CA MET A 106 19.77 -9.88 -13.56
C MET A 106 19.29 -11.27 -13.98
N HIS A 107 19.14 -11.53 -15.29
CA HIS A 107 18.65 -12.83 -15.81
C HIS A 107 17.34 -13.30 -15.12
N TRP A 108 16.47 -12.34 -14.79
CA TRP A 108 15.17 -12.58 -14.20
C TRP A 108 14.31 -13.50 -15.13
N PRO A 109 13.33 -14.33 -14.67
CA PRO A 109 12.68 -14.22 -13.35
C PRO A 109 13.23 -15.14 -12.25
N ASN A 110 14.16 -16.01 -12.55
CA ASN A 110 14.62 -17.04 -11.60
C ASN A 110 15.81 -16.60 -10.73
N ALA A 111 16.52 -15.55 -11.16
CA ALA A 111 17.61 -15.00 -10.37
C ALA A 111 17.07 -14.11 -9.23
N VAL A 112 17.65 -14.27 -8.06
CA VAL A 112 17.46 -13.38 -6.92
C VAL A 112 18.80 -12.70 -6.65
N PRO A 113 18.84 -11.40 -6.32
CA PRO A 113 20.08 -10.73 -5.97
C PRO A 113 20.79 -11.48 -4.84
N ILE A 114 22.09 -11.69 -4.99
CA ILE A 114 22.92 -12.29 -3.93
C ILE A 114 23.27 -11.25 -2.87
N MET A 115 23.17 -9.97 -3.22
CA MET A 115 23.56 -8.83 -2.39
C MET A 115 22.37 -8.31 -1.56
N GLY A 116 22.70 -7.62 -0.48
CA GLY A 116 21.72 -6.99 0.39
C GLY A 116 20.89 -7.99 1.20
N ASP A 117 19.62 -7.67 1.43
CA ASP A 117 18.73 -8.41 2.33
C ASP A 117 18.01 -9.58 1.64
N ALA A 118 18.29 -9.86 0.37
CA ALA A 118 17.58 -10.88 -0.42
C ALA A 118 17.53 -12.24 0.27
N GLN A 119 18.69 -12.74 0.72
CA GLN A 119 18.78 -14.05 1.37
C GLN A 119 17.99 -14.09 2.67
N PHE A 120 18.06 -13.01 3.48
CA PHE A 120 17.26 -12.88 4.70
C PHE A 120 15.76 -12.91 4.38
N HIS A 121 15.31 -12.20 3.36
CA HIS A 121 13.90 -12.18 2.98
C HIS A 121 13.42 -13.51 2.39
N LEU A 122 14.26 -14.23 1.65
CA LEU A 122 13.91 -15.56 1.18
C LEU A 122 13.78 -16.55 2.34
N ALA A 123 14.76 -16.58 3.26
CA ALA A 123 14.73 -17.44 4.44
C ALA A 123 13.56 -17.09 5.37
N GLY A 124 13.29 -15.80 5.57
CA GLY A 124 12.13 -15.33 6.34
C GLY A 124 10.80 -15.75 5.72
N SER A 125 10.70 -15.72 4.38
CA SER A 125 9.50 -16.18 3.67
C SER A 125 9.31 -17.68 3.80
N GLU A 126 10.40 -18.46 3.83
CA GLU A 126 10.37 -19.90 4.07
C GLU A 126 9.91 -20.22 5.49
N LEU A 127 10.39 -19.50 6.50
CA LEU A 127 9.92 -19.63 7.88
C LEU A 127 8.41 -19.37 7.99
N VAL A 128 7.93 -18.28 7.37
CA VAL A 128 6.51 -17.94 7.37
C VAL A 128 5.68 -19.02 6.65
N LEU A 129 6.16 -19.49 5.49
CA LEU A 129 5.49 -20.55 4.72
C LEU A 129 5.34 -21.84 5.54
N ASN A 130 6.41 -22.26 6.21
CA ASN A 130 6.45 -23.53 6.93
C ASN A 130 5.75 -23.48 8.29
N SER A 131 5.83 -22.35 9.00
CA SER A 131 5.24 -22.20 10.33
C SER A 131 3.84 -21.61 10.33
N GLY A 132 3.47 -20.89 9.29
CA GLY A 132 2.27 -20.04 9.29
C GLY A 132 2.35 -18.85 10.27
N ASN A 133 3.48 -18.61 10.93
CA ASN A 133 3.63 -17.55 11.91
C ASN A 133 3.93 -16.22 11.20
N VAL A 134 3.05 -15.22 11.40
CA VAL A 134 3.23 -13.84 10.93
C VAL A 134 3.24 -12.82 12.08
N ASN A 135 3.47 -13.28 13.31
CA ASN A 135 3.65 -12.39 14.45
C ASN A 135 5.00 -11.66 14.31
N PRO A 136 5.02 -10.31 14.25
CA PRO A 136 6.26 -9.56 14.03
C PRO A 136 7.28 -9.68 15.16
N LEU A 137 6.91 -10.20 16.32
CA LEU A 137 7.81 -10.43 17.45
C LEU A 137 8.51 -11.79 17.40
N THR A 138 7.89 -12.81 16.75
CA THR A 138 8.37 -14.18 16.85
C THR A 138 8.60 -14.88 15.51
N ALA A 139 7.99 -14.41 14.43
CA ALA A 139 8.01 -15.12 13.15
C ALA A 139 9.43 -15.33 12.58
N LEU A 140 10.30 -14.37 12.72
CA LEU A 140 11.67 -14.40 12.18
C LEU A 140 12.76 -14.53 13.25
N GLY A 141 12.39 -14.79 14.49
CA GLY A 141 13.32 -14.91 15.62
C GLY A 141 14.46 -15.89 15.35
N ARG A 142 14.16 -17.05 14.75
CA ARG A 142 15.17 -18.07 14.41
C ARG A 142 16.25 -17.62 13.42
N LEU A 143 16.03 -16.56 12.65
CA LEU A 143 17.07 -16.00 11.77
C LEU A 143 18.10 -15.20 12.55
N TYR A 144 17.73 -14.65 13.70
CA TYR A 144 18.63 -13.90 14.57
C TYR A 144 19.29 -14.79 15.63
N GLU A 145 18.53 -15.73 16.17
CA GLU A 145 18.96 -16.61 17.25
C GLU A 145 18.59 -18.08 16.94
N PRO A 146 19.36 -18.75 16.05
CA PRO A 146 19.03 -20.10 15.58
C PRO A 146 18.94 -21.18 16.67
N ASN A 147 19.61 -20.94 17.80
CA ASN A 147 19.70 -21.89 18.92
C ASN A 147 18.59 -21.71 19.97
N LEU A 148 17.74 -20.68 19.83
CA LEU A 148 16.62 -20.43 20.73
C LEU A 148 15.31 -20.84 20.03
N GLU A 149 14.49 -21.64 20.74
CA GLU A 149 13.17 -22.04 20.21
C GLU A 149 12.24 -20.84 20.07
N GLU A 150 12.36 -19.85 20.98
CA GLU A 150 11.60 -18.61 20.98
C GLU A 150 12.56 -17.43 21.16
N SER A 151 12.71 -16.64 20.10
CA SER A 151 13.45 -15.39 20.15
C SER A 151 12.50 -14.25 19.80
N ASN A 152 12.40 -13.27 20.71
CA ASN A 152 11.56 -12.08 20.58
C ASN A 152 12.32 -10.96 19.87
N HIS A 153 12.49 -11.10 18.56
CA HIS A 153 13.05 -10.04 17.73
C HIS A 153 11.97 -9.43 16.84
N TYR A 154 11.66 -8.17 17.08
CA TYR A 154 10.70 -7.47 16.23
C TYR A 154 11.24 -7.34 14.80
N TYR A 155 10.49 -7.87 13.86
CA TYR A 155 10.71 -7.65 12.44
C TYR A 155 9.37 -7.59 11.67
N PRO A 156 9.18 -6.61 10.76
CA PRO A 156 7.95 -6.53 9.98
C PRO A 156 7.82 -7.72 9.02
N VAL A 157 6.70 -8.43 9.07
CA VAL A 157 6.53 -9.73 8.41
C VAL A 157 5.68 -9.65 7.14
N PHE A 158 5.07 -8.49 6.85
CA PHE A 158 4.11 -8.37 5.75
C PHE A 158 4.68 -8.80 4.39
N TRP A 159 5.92 -8.42 4.06
CA TRP A 159 6.57 -8.86 2.82
C TRP A 159 6.68 -10.39 2.74
N HIS A 160 7.13 -11.01 3.81
CA HIS A 160 7.28 -12.47 3.89
C HIS A 160 5.92 -13.18 3.81
N ALA A 161 4.88 -12.60 4.42
CA ALA A 161 3.51 -13.06 4.30
C ALA A 161 3.00 -13.01 2.84
N LEU A 162 3.31 -11.93 2.10
CA LEU A 162 2.99 -11.82 0.67
C LEU A 162 3.67 -12.93 -0.14
N VAL A 163 4.97 -13.12 0.06
CA VAL A 163 5.74 -14.16 -0.66
C VAL A 163 5.18 -15.54 -0.32
N ALA A 164 4.90 -15.83 0.95
CA ALA A 164 4.34 -17.11 1.40
C ALA A 164 2.98 -17.44 0.77
N LEU A 165 2.16 -16.44 0.36
CA LEU A 165 0.88 -16.70 -0.33
C LEU A 165 1.06 -17.27 -1.73
N LEU A 166 2.11 -16.90 -2.45
CA LEU A 166 2.36 -17.37 -3.82
C LEU A 166 3.33 -18.55 -3.87
N ALA A 167 4.20 -18.69 -2.88
CA ALA A 167 5.25 -19.71 -2.82
C ALA A 167 4.76 -21.15 -3.02
N PRO A 168 3.57 -21.59 -2.55
CA PRO A 168 3.07 -22.93 -2.83
C PRO A 168 2.86 -23.22 -4.33
N LEU A 169 2.64 -22.20 -5.14
CA LEU A 169 2.39 -22.33 -6.58
C LEU A 169 3.65 -22.15 -7.43
N THR A 170 4.63 -21.39 -6.95
CA THR A 170 5.74 -20.89 -7.77
C THR A 170 7.12 -21.21 -7.21
N GLY A 171 7.19 -21.59 -5.94
CA GLY A 171 8.44 -21.54 -5.16
C GLY A 171 8.75 -20.13 -4.67
N ILE A 172 9.60 -20.04 -3.63
CA ILE A 172 9.89 -18.78 -2.93
C ILE A 172 10.60 -17.76 -3.84
N PRO A 173 11.65 -18.10 -4.62
CA PRO A 173 12.33 -17.11 -5.44
C PRO A 173 11.41 -16.46 -6.48
N LEU A 174 10.60 -17.25 -7.18
CA LEU A 174 9.66 -16.72 -8.17
C LEU A 174 8.52 -15.94 -7.51
N ALA A 175 8.00 -16.39 -6.37
CA ALA A 175 7.00 -15.64 -5.59
C ALA A 175 7.55 -14.27 -5.16
N HIS A 176 8.78 -14.22 -4.65
CA HIS A 176 9.46 -12.98 -4.30
C HIS A 176 9.53 -12.03 -5.50
N ASN A 177 10.05 -12.52 -6.62
CA ASN A 177 10.20 -11.73 -7.84
C ASN A 177 8.86 -11.25 -8.42
N LEU A 178 7.81 -12.07 -8.37
CA LEU A 178 6.45 -11.65 -8.77
C LEU A 178 5.94 -10.50 -7.91
N TRP A 179 6.21 -10.51 -6.60
CA TRP A 179 5.84 -9.38 -5.73
C TRP A 179 6.70 -8.15 -5.98
N VAL A 180 8.00 -8.30 -6.29
CA VAL A 180 8.84 -7.21 -6.77
C VAL A 180 8.21 -6.55 -7.99
N PHE A 181 7.79 -7.36 -8.97
CA PHE A 181 7.12 -6.86 -10.18
C PHE A 181 5.79 -6.16 -9.86
N VAL A 182 4.92 -6.78 -9.08
CA VAL A 182 3.62 -6.20 -8.74
C VAL A 182 3.77 -4.88 -7.98
N VAL A 183 4.61 -4.84 -6.97
CA VAL A 183 4.79 -3.66 -6.11
C VAL A 183 5.52 -2.54 -6.86
N GLY A 184 6.68 -2.85 -7.44
CA GLY A 184 7.56 -1.85 -8.05
C GLY A 184 7.15 -1.42 -9.45
N PHE A 185 6.62 -2.34 -10.26
CA PHE A 185 6.38 -2.07 -11.68
C PHE A 185 4.91 -1.93 -12.06
N LEU A 186 3.96 -2.26 -11.18
CA LEU A 186 2.53 -2.05 -11.39
C LEU A 186 1.93 -1.08 -10.39
N VAL A 187 1.99 -1.36 -9.09
CA VAL A 187 1.30 -0.55 -8.08
C VAL A 187 1.92 0.84 -7.97
N TRP A 188 3.24 0.93 -7.95
CA TRP A 188 3.95 2.20 -7.86
C TRP A 188 3.62 3.17 -9.01
N PRO A 189 3.85 2.83 -10.30
CA PRO A 189 3.61 3.74 -11.40
C PRO A 189 2.13 4.08 -11.57
N VAL A 190 1.20 3.15 -11.34
CA VAL A 190 -0.24 3.43 -11.36
C VAL A 190 -0.61 4.45 -10.30
N SER A 191 -0.04 4.33 -9.08
CA SER A 191 -0.28 5.29 -8.00
C SER A 191 0.26 6.67 -8.32
N LEU A 192 1.44 6.77 -8.94
CA LEU A 192 2.01 8.03 -9.42
C LEU A 192 1.13 8.70 -10.47
N GLY A 193 0.67 7.94 -11.46
CA GLY A 193 -0.23 8.43 -12.50
C GLY A 193 -1.57 8.91 -11.92
N ALA A 194 -2.14 8.18 -10.97
CA ALA A 194 -3.38 8.55 -10.29
C ALA A 194 -3.22 9.86 -9.48
N LEU A 195 -2.11 10.01 -8.75
CA LEU A 195 -1.80 11.25 -8.04
C LEU A 195 -1.60 12.42 -9.00
N ALA A 196 -0.88 12.22 -10.10
CA ALA A 196 -0.63 13.22 -11.11
C ALA A 196 -1.91 13.74 -11.78
N LEU A 197 -2.85 12.84 -12.11
CA LEU A 197 -4.19 13.21 -12.58
C LEU A 197 -4.93 14.12 -11.59
N ARG A 198 -4.80 13.81 -10.29
CA ARG A 198 -5.44 14.60 -9.25
C ARG A 198 -4.85 16.00 -9.10
N LEU A 199 -3.53 16.12 -9.26
CA LEU A 199 -2.81 17.38 -9.15
C LEU A 199 -3.00 18.28 -10.39
N ALA A 200 -3.27 17.69 -11.56
CA ALA A 200 -3.46 18.39 -12.82
C ALA A 200 -4.79 18.01 -13.50
N PRO A 201 -5.93 18.38 -12.92
CA PRO A 201 -7.24 18.02 -13.44
C PRO A 201 -7.45 18.61 -14.85
N GLY A 202 -8.08 17.82 -15.74
CA GLY A 202 -8.33 18.21 -17.12
C GLY A 202 -7.13 18.00 -18.07
N LYS A 203 -6.02 17.42 -17.57
CA LYS A 203 -4.84 17.09 -18.38
C LYS A 203 -4.53 15.59 -18.29
N PRO A 204 -5.32 14.72 -18.96
CA PRO A 204 -5.21 13.26 -18.78
C PRO A 204 -3.84 12.69 -19.15
N TRP A 205 -3.14 13.27 -20.10
CA TRP A 205 -1.80 12.86 -20.53
C TRP A 205 -0.76 12.95 -19.40
N ILE A 206 -0.96 13.78 -18.38
CA ILE A 206 -0.08 13.87 -17.20
C ILE A 206 -0.09 12.55 -16.41
N GLY A 207 -1.19 11.81 -16.45
CA GLY A 207 -1.28 10.47 -15.87
C GLY A 207 -0.30 9.47 -16.50
N ALA A 208 0.08 9.67 -17.76
CA ALA A 208 1.12 8.86 -18.42
C ALA A 208 2.52 9.42 -18.16
N VAL A 209 2.68 10.74 -18.16
CA VAL A 209 3.99 11.39 -18.01
C VAL A 209 4.62 11.11 -16.65
N ALA A 210 3.84 11.11 -15.56
CA ALA A 210 4.38 10.90 -14.23
C ALA A 210 5.07 9.53 -14.05
N PRO A 211 4.46 8.38 -14.42
CA PRO A 211 5.16 7.10 -14.45
C PRO A 211 6.41 7.11 -15.35
N VAL A 212 6.32 7.71 -16.56
CA VAL A 212 7.44 7.74 -17.49
C VAL A 212 8.62 8.53 -16.92
N LEU A 213 8.38 9.68 -16.31
CA LEU A 213 9.44 10.45 -15.65
C LEU A 213 10.07 9.69 -14.47
N ALA A 214 9.31 8.83 -13.80
CA ALA A 214 9.84 8.00 -12.73
C ALA A 214 10.85 6.94 -13.20
N ILE A 215 10.97 6.68 -14.52
CA ILE A 215 12.01 5.80 -15.10
C ILE A 215 13.41 6.31 -14.73
N SER A 216 13.60 7.62 -14.62
CA SER A 216 14.88 8.23 -14.25
C SER A 216 15.27 7.99 -12.78
N SER A 217 14.35 7.53 -11.94
CA SER A 217 14.64 7.22 -10.55
C SER A 217 15.35 5.87 -10.46
N LEU A 218 16.66 5.89 -10.23
CA LEU A 218 17.44 4.69 -10.02
C LEU A 218 17.24 4.09 -8.62
N THR A 219 16.95 4.93 -7.62
CA THR A 219 16.80 4.49 -6.23
C THR A 219 15.56 3.62 -6.04
N PHE A 220 14.41 4.02 -6.59
CA PHE A 220 13.19 3.23 -6.48
C PHE A 220 12.48 3.11 -7.85
N PRO A 221 12.08 1.89 -8.26
CA PRO A 221 12.17 0.62 -7.53
C PRO A 221 13.49 -0.14 -7.73
N MET A 222 14.39 0.35 -8.62
CA MET A 222 15.53 -0.44 -9.09
C MET A 222 16.51 -0.79 -7.98
N GLU A 223 17.09 0.18 -7.30
CA GLU A 223 18.07 -0.08 -6.25
C GLU A 223 17.42 -0.73 -5.03
N ASN A 224 16.38 -0.11 -4.47
CA ASN A 224 15.79 -0.56 -3.20
C ASN A 224 15.08 -1.91 -3.32
N LEU A 225 14.30 -2.13 -4.37
CA LEU A 225 13.47 -3.33 -4.48
C LEU A 225 14.16 -4.45 -5.26
N VAL A 226 14.85 -4.11 -6.35
CA VAL A 226 15.51 -5.10 -7.21
C VAL A 226 16.94 -5.34 -6.77
N GLY A 227 17.76 -4.29 -6.58
CA GLY A 227 19.19 -4.40 -6.31
C GLY A 227 19.50 -4.96 -4.92
N ILE A 228 18.96 -4.34 -3.86
CA ILE A 228 19.22 -4.73 -2.47
C ILE A 228 18.05 -5.43 -1.78
N SER A 229 16.94 -5.65 -2.51
CA SER A 229 15.78 -6.43 -2.06
C SER A 229 15.13 -5.94 -0.75
N LEU A 230 15.05 -4.64 -0.52
CA LEU A 230 14.35 -4.04 0.63
C LEU A 230 12.82 -4.17 0.49
N GLY A 231 12.31 -5.39 0.38
CA GLY A 231 10.90 -5.68 0.15
C GLY A 231 9.96 -5.02 1.16
N PRO A 232 10.14 -5.22 2.49
CA PRO A 232 9.31 -4.60 3.52
C PRO A 232 9.28 -3.08 3.42
N PHE A 233 10.44 -2.43 3.34
CA PHE A 233 10.56 -0.98 3.19
C PHE A 233 9.89 -0.48 1.91
N SER A 234 10.11 -1.17 0.80
CA SER A 234 9.57 -0.80 -0.52
C SER A 234 8.04 -0.85 -0.59
N VAL A 235 7.41 -1.85 0.02
CA VAL A 235 5.93 -1.89 0.14
C VAL A 235 5.41 -0.65 0.86
N GLY A 236 6.05 -0.26 1.95
CA GLY A 236 5.67 0.95 2.69
C GLY A 236 5.84 2.22 1.85
N VAL A 237 6.94 2.36 1.10
CA VAL A 237 7.17 3.50 0.19
C VAL A 237 6.10 3.57 -0.90
N VAL A 238 5.72 2.43 -1.48
CA VAL A 238 4.66 2.38 -2.51
C VAL A 238 3.33 2.86 -1.97
N LEU A 239 3.01 2.59 -0.71
CA LEU A 239 1.78 3.02 -0.07
C LEU A 239 1.74 4.53 0.27
N LEU A 240 2.87 5.24 0.24
CA LEU A 240 2.90 6.68 0.47
C LEU A 240 2.11 7.45 -0.59
N VAL A 241 2.28 7.11 -1.87
CA VAL A 241 1.64 7.84 -2.98
C VAL A 241 0.11 7.75 -2.93
N PRO A 242 -0.51 6.56 -2.83
CA PRO A 242 -1.96 6.47 -2.69
C PRO A 242 -2.48 7.06 -1.37
N THR A 243 -1.66 7.09 -0.30
CA THR A 243 -2.03 7.78 0.94
C THR A 243 -2.11 9.29 0.75
N ILE A 244 -1.14 9.90 0.07
CA ILE A 244 -1.19 11.33 -0.29
C ILE A 244 -2.44 11.60 -1.12
N LEU A 245 -2.69 10.79 -2.16
CA LEU A 245 -3.87 10.95 -3.01
C LEU A 245 -5.17 10.87 -2.21
N THR A 246 -5.34 9.83 -1.40
CA THR A 246 -6.58 9.66 -0.62
C THR A 246 -6.75 10.73 0.45
N SER A 247 -5.66 11.21 1.05
CA SER A 247 -5.67 12.35 1.98
C SER A 247 -6.20 13.63 1.30
N LEU A 248 -5.73 13.93 0.09
CA LEU A 248 -6.26 15.05 -0.71
C LEU A 248 -7.75 14.87 -1.06
N LEU A 249 -8.18 13.64 -1.26
CA LEU A 249 -9.58 13.32 -1.57
C LEU A 249 -10.49 13.39 -0.33
N VAL A 250 -9.97 13.14 0.88
CA VAL A 250 -10.71 13.40 2.13
C VAL A 250 -11.17 14.84 2.20
N GLU A 251 -10.27 15.78 1.90
CA GLU A 251 -10.59 17.21 1.98
C GLU A 251 -11.66 17.62 0.97
N ARG A 252 -11.59 17.13 -0.25
CA ARG A 252 -12.41 17.61 -1.38
C ARG A 252 -13.65 16.79 -1.65
N SER A 253 -13.60 15.49 -1.38
CA SER A 253 -14.65 14.53 -1.78
C SER A 253 -15.28 13.79 -0.60
N GLY A 254 -14.86 14.11 0.62
CA GLY A 254 -15.53 13.74 1.86
C GLY A 254 -14.91 12.57 2.64
N ALA A 255 -15.47 12.36 3.83
CA ALA A 255 -14.93 11.48 4.88
C ALA A 255 -14.76 9.99 4.50
N ARG A 256 -15.40 9.51 3.42
CA ARG A 256 -15.27 8.12 2.96
C ARG A 256 -13.83 7.74 2.61
N TRP A 257 -13.03 8.72 2.22
CA TRP A 257 -11.64 8.53 1.86
C TRP A 257 -10.72 8.27 3.07
N TRP A 258 -11.19 8.56 4.30
CA TRP A 258 -10.47 8.14 5.50
C TRP A 258 -10.28 6.63 5.58
N PHE A 259 -11.24 5.86 5.11
CA PHE A 259 -11.16 4.40 5.19
C PHE A 259 -9.94 3.84 4.43
N PRO A 260 -9.80 4.04 3.11
CA PRO A 260 -8.61 3.57 2.39
C PRO A 260 -7.31 4.24 2.89
N THR A 261 -7.35 5.50 3.31
CA THR A 261 -6.18 6.19 3.89
C THR A 261 -5.68 5.46 5.13
N LEU A 262 -6.55 5.10 6.06
CA LEU A 262 -6.18 4.37 7.27
C LEU A 262 -5.73 2.94 6.97
N VAL A 263 -6.31 2.28 5.97
CA VAL A 263 -5.85 0.96 5.49
C VAL A 263 -4.40 1.06 4.99
N PHE A 264 -4.04 2.11 4.25
CA PHE A 264 -2.66 2.29 3.78
C PHE A 264 -1.69 2.56 4.92
N VAL A 265 -2.05 3.40 5.89
CA VAL A 265 -1.22 3.66 7.08
C VAL A 265 -0.98 2.37 7.85
N ALA A 266 -2.02 1.60 8.15
CA ALA A 266 -1.89 0.33 8.87
C ALA A 266 -1.02 -0.67 8.11
N ALA A 267 -1.21 -0.80 6.79
CA ALA A 267 -0.40 -1.68 5.96
C ALA A 267 1.07 -1.22 5.85
N ALA A 268 1.32 0.09 5.83
CA ALA A 268 2.68 0.62 5.83
C ALA A 268 3.42 0.31 7.15
N PHE A 269 2.74 0.38 8.30
CA PHE A 269 3.29 -0.09 9.58
C PHE A 269 3.54 -1.61 9.58
N ALA A 270 2.63 -2.41 8.97
CA ALA A 270 2.83 -3.84 8.79
C ALA A 270 4.06 -4.15 7.94
N ALA A 271 4.30 -3.32 6.93
CA ALA A 271 5.42 -3.48 6.02
C ALA A 271 6.75 -3.07 6.65
N HIS A 272 6.81 -1.86 7.22
CA HIS A 272 8.02 -1.36 7.88
C HIS A 272 7.68 -0.15 8.77
N PRO A 273 8.11 -0.11 10.06
CA PRO A 273 7.74 0.97 10.98
C PRO A 273 8.13 2.36 10.50
N SER A 274 9.34 2.53 9.96
CA SER A 274 9.80 3.83 9.47
C SER A 274 8.95 4.35 8.30
N THR A 275 8.52 3.46 7.40
CA THR A 275 7.61 3.83 6.32
C THR A 275 6.18 4.06 6.83
N GLY A 276 5.75 3.34 7.86
CA GLY A 276 4.50 3.63 8.56
C GLY A 276 4.46 5.06 9.12
N VAL A 277 5.54 5.50 9.77
CA VAL A 277 5.69 6.88 10.21
C VAL A 277 5.66 7.85 9.02
N LEU A 278 6.45 7.59 7.98
CA LEU A 278 6.50 8.43 6.78
C LEU A 278 5.12 8.57 6.12
N VAL A 279 4.39 7.48 5.96
CA VAL A 279 3.04 7.44 5.37
C VAL A 279 2.01 8.17 6.26
N SER A 280 2.24 8.23 7.57
CA SER A 280 1.36 8.95 8.49
C SER A 280 1.49 10.47 8.40
N ILE A 281 2.61 11.01 7.92
CA ILE A 281 2.86 12.46 7.85
C ILE A 281 1.76 13.20 7.07
N PRO A 282 1.43 12.86 5.81
CA PRO A 282 0.39 13.57 5.06
C PRO A 282 -0.99 13.46 5.73
N VAL A 283 -1.26 12.37 6.44
CA VAL A 283 -2.52 12.16 7.17
C VAL A 283 -2.60 13.09 8.38
N ILE A 284 -1.52 13.18 9.16
CA ILE A 284 -1.41 14.08 10.34
C ILE A 284 -1.54 15.54 9.88
N VAL A 285 -0.80 15.92 8.85
CA VAL A 285 -0.85 17.28 8.28
C VAL A 285 -2.27 17.63 7.85
N LEU A 286 -2.95 16.75 7.12
CA LEU A 286 -4.34 16.96 6.72
C LEU A 286 -5.27 17.10 7.93
N ALA A 287 -5.16 16.21 8.93
CA ALA A 287 -5.97 16.26 10.14
C ALA A 287 -5.78 17.58 10.89
N LEU A 288 -4.56 18.04 11.02
CA LEU A 288 -4.25 19.34 11.63
C LEU A 288 -4.88 20.50 10.86
N PHE A 289 -4.77 20.52 9.53
CA PHE A 289 -5.42 21.55 8.71
C PHE A 289 -6.93 21.57 8.89
N GLN A 290 -7.58 20.40 8.95
CA GLN A 290 -9.01 20.30 9.18
C GLN A 290 -9.42 20.81 10.56
N VAL A 291 -8.68 20.45 11.62
CA VAL A 291 -8.92 20.96 12.98
C VAL A 291 -8.77 22.47 13.04
N VAL A 292 -7.66 23.01 12.54
CA VAL A 292 -7.42 24.47 12.51
C VAL A 292 -8.49 25.19 11.69
N GLY A 293 -8.88 24.65 10.53
CA GLY A 293 -9.96 25.21 9.71
C GLY A 293 -11.30 25.27 10.47
N ARG A 294 -11.67 24.21 11.17
CA ARG A 294 -12.89 24.17 12.00
C ARG A 294 -12.82 25.17 13.16
N LEU A 295 -11.70 25.26 13.85
CA LEU A 295 -11.50 26.21 14.95
C LEU A 295 -11.61 27.66 14.46
N ARG A 296 -11.06 27.97 13.28
CA ARG A 296 -11.18 29.31 12.67
C ARG A 296 -12.61 29.66 12.26
N ALA A 297 -13.41 28.66 11.90
CA ALA A 297 -14.81 28.84 11.50
C ALA A 297 -15.77 29.06 12.67
N LEU A 298 -15.33 28.86 13.94
CA LEU A 298 -16.19 29.12 15.11
C LEU A 298 -16.53 30.61 15.21
N PRO A 299 -17.84 30.94 15.36
CA PRO A 299 -18.32 32.33 15.30
C PRO A 299 -17.92 33.16 16.52
N ASN A 300 -17.61 32.54 17.63
CA ASN A 300 -17.36 33.21 18.89
C ASN A 300 -15.92 33.07 19.38
N ARG A 301 -15.23 34.20 19.69
CA ARG A 301 -13.84 34.23 20.16
C ARG A 301 -13.63 33.38 21.44
N GLY A 302 -14.63 33.41 22.37
CA GLY A 302 -14.61 32.61 23.59
C GLY A 302 -14.66 31.10 23.35
N LEU A 303 -15.46 30.64 22.37
CA LEU A 303 -15.54 29.24 21.98
C LEU A 303 -14.24 28.76 21.32
N ARG A 304 -13.52 29.64 20.60
CA ARG A 304 -12.20 29.31 20.02
C ARG A 304 -11.17 29.06 21.13
N ILE A 305 -11.10 29.92 22.14
CA ILE A 305 -10.17 29.76 23.26
C ILE A 305 -10.49 28.48 24.04
N ALA A 306 -11.76 28.23 24.38
CA ALA A 306 -12.18 26.99 25.05
C ALA A 306 -11.84 25.72 24.26
N ALA A 307 -11.99 25.74 22.93
CA ALA A 307 -11.63 24.60 22.08
C ALA A 307 -10.11 24.37 21.99
N TYR A 308 -9.30 25.43 22.02
CA TYR A 308 -7.84 25.31 22.07
C TYR A 308 -7.33 24.77 23.42
N THR A 309 -7.98 25.12 24.53
CA THR A 309 -7.60 24.67 25.88
C THR A 309 -8.13 23.26 26.20
N ALA A 310 -9.13 22.78 25.48
CA ALA A 310 -9.69 21.43 25.64
C ALA A 310 -8.97 20.35 24.80
N LEU A 311 -7.99 20.73 23.94
CA LEU A 311 -7.15 19.77 23.26
C LEU A 311 -6.18 19.15 24.27
N PRO A 312 -6.17 17.82 24.46
CA PRO A 312 -5.24 17.17 25.36
C PRO A 312 -3.81 17.49 24.95
N THR A 313 -3.02 17.96 25.91
CA THR A 313 -1.56 18.17 25.79
C THR A 313 -0.80 16.86 25.69
#